data_250063e06499a0235d9d4b880855517d
#
_entry.id   250063e06499a0235d9d4b880855517d
#
_cell.length_a   1.000
_cell.length_b   1.000
_cell.length_c   1.000
_cell.angle_alpha   90.00
_cell.angle_beta   90.00
_cell.angle_gamma   90.00
#
_symmetry.space_group_name_H-M   'P 1'
#
loop_
_entity.id
_entity.type
_entity.pdbx_description
1 polymer ?
#
loop_
_entity_poly.entity_id
_entity_poly.type
_entity_poly.pdbx_seq_one_letter_code
_entity_poly.pdbx_strand_id
1 'polypeptide(L)' 'VERRIPEDLEILDVEPIVVTNPYTGAQATLEPDAVAVYDWIKGSEVIGHSKDMETGLEWFRKHEPAAYRLLLD' A
#
# COMPACT_ATOMS: atom_id res chain seq x y z
N VAL A 1 -9.01 15.34 4.83
CA VAL A 1 -9.46 14.32 5.77
C VAL A 1 -8.49 13.16 5.81
N GLU A 2 -7.99 12.86 6.99
CA GLU A 2 -7.04 11.76 7.15
C GLU A 2 -7.76 10.43 7.16
N ARG A 3 -7.17 9.46 6.46
CA ARG A 3 -7.66 8.09 6.45
C ARG A 3 -6.94 7.32 7.56
N ARG A 4 -7.67 6.46 8.23
CA ARG A 4 -7.07 5.63 9.25
C ARG A 4 -6.38 4.44 8.60
N ILE A 5 -5.08 4.28 8.86
CA ILE A 5 -4.32 3.15 8.34
C ILE A 5 -4.29 2.00 9.36
N PRO A 6 -4.08 0.75 8.88
CA PRO A 6 -4.00 -0.40 9.79
C PRO A 6 -2.80 -0.30 10.72
N GLU A 7 -2.93 -0.86 11.89
CA GLU A 7 -1.87 -0.87 12.90
C GLU A 7 -1.41 0.57 13.19
N ASP A 8 -0.30 0.72 13.84
CA ASP A 8 0.29 2.04 14.10
C ASP A 8 1.49 2.24 13.16
N LEU A 9 1.24 2.08 11.87
CA LEU A 9 2.29 2.22 10.87
C LEU A 9 2.83 3.64 10.88
N GLU A 10 4.14 3.77 10.74
CA GLU A 10 4.79 5.06 10.69
C GLU A 10 4.77 5.61 9.26
N ILE A 11 4.26 6.82 9.11
CA ILE A 11 4.23 7.49 7.80
C ILE A 11 5.51 8.31 7.69
N LEU A 12 6.43 7.83 6.82
CA LEU A 12 7.73 8.45 6.67
C LEU A 12 7.80 9.51 5.59
N ASP A 13 6.95 9.40 4.58
CA ASP A 13 6.96 10.33 3.47
C ASP A 13 6.11 11.56 3.77
N VAL A 14 6.48 12.70 3.19
CA VAL A 14 5.73 13.96 3.34
C VAL A 14 5.05 14.37 2.04
N GLU A 15 5.38 13.72 0.93
CA GLU A 15 4.83 14.02 -0.38
C GLU A 15 4.41 12.74 -1.07
N PRO A 16 3.48 12.82 -2.05
CA PRO A 16 3.10 11.64 -2.83
C PRO A 16 4.30 11.02 -3.54
N ILE A 17 4.29 9.70 -3.64
CA ILE A 17 5.37 8.92 -4.22
C ILE A 17 4.82 8.12 -5.40
N VAL A 18 5.55 8.11 -6.52
CA VAL A 18 5.23 7.25 -7.66
C VAL A 18 5.79 5.86 -7.38
N VAL A 19 4.92 4.87 -7.38
CA VAL A 19 5.30 3.47 -7.16
C VAL A 19 5.08 2.70 -8.45
N THR A 20 6.04 1.85 -8.79
CA THR A 20 5.99 1.05 -10.02
C THR A 20 5.79 -0.43 -9.70
N ASN A 21 4.86 -1.06 -10.40
CA ASN A 21 4.70 -2.50 -10.31
C ASN A 21 5.88 -3.16 -11.05
N PRO A 22 6.73 -3.93 -10.35
CA PRO A 22 7.92 -4.51 -10.97
C PRO A 22 7.62 -5.56 -12.03
N TYR A 23 6.41 -6.10 -12.05
CA TYR A 23 6.05 -7.15 -13.00
C TYR A 23 5.44 -6.61 -14.28
N THR A 24 4.68 -5.53 -14.21
CA THR A 24 3.96 -4.99 -15.36
C THR A 24 4.48 -3.64 -15.83
N GLY A 25 5.24 -2.95 -15.00
CA GLY A 25 5.70 -1.58 -15.26
C GLY A 25 4.64 -0.52 -15.03
N ALA A 26 3.44 -0.92 -14.60
CA ALA A 26 2.39 0.04 -14.29
C ALA A 26 2.79 0.93 -13.11
N GLN A 27 2.39 2.19 -13.14
CA GLN A 27 2.73 3.16 -12.11
C GLN A 27 1.48 3.77 -11.49
N ALA A 28 1.57 4.09 -10.22
CA ALA A 28 0.52 4.80 -9.51
C ALA A 28 1.17 5.76 -8.50
N THR A 29 0.56 6.92 -8.33
CA THR A 29 1.02 7.88 -7.33
C THR A 29 0.25 7.62 -6.04
N LEU A 30 0.99 7.39 -4.95
CA LEU A 30 0.41 7.10 -3.64
C LEU A 30 0.65 8.26 -2.67
N GLU A 31 -0.37 8.61 -1.91
CA GLU A 31 -0.22 9.53 -0.80
C GLU A 31 0.64 8.89 0.29
N PRO A 32 1.27 9.68 1.19
CA PRO A 32 2.16 9.12 2.21
C PRO A 32 1.57 8.00 3.06
N ASP A 33 0.29 8.09 3.44
CA ASP A 33 -0.36 7.03 4.20
C ASP A 33 -0.48 5.73 3.40
N ALA A 34 -0.78 5.85 2.11
CA ALA A 34 -0.87 4.68 1.24
C ALA A 34 0.51 4.05 1.01
N VAL A 35 1.57 4.86 0.94
CA VAL A 35 2.93 4.33 0.82
C VAL A 35 3.27 3.47 2.04
N ALA A 36 2.91 3.93 3.24
CA ALA A 36 3.17 3.17 4.46
C ALA A 36 2.46 1.81 4.43
N VAL A 37 1.20 1.80 4.00
CA VAL A 37 0.44 0.55 3.90
C VAL A 37 1.01 -0.36 2.81
N TYR A 38 1.40 0.21 1.67
CA TYR A 38 1.99 -0.55 0.57
C TYR A 38 3.28 -1.26 1.04
N ASP A 39 4.17 -0.53 1.72
CA ASP A 39 5.41 -1.09 2.22
C ASP A 39 5.13 -2.21 3.24
N TRP A 40 4.13 -2.03 4.08
CA TRP A 40 3.74 -3.03 5.05
C TRP A 40 3.23 -4.31 4.37
N ILE A 41 2.43 -4.16 3.31
CA ILE A 41 1.95 -5.30 2.53
C ILE A 41 3.13 -6.06 1.92
N LYS A 42 4.06 -5.33 1.30
CA LYS A 42 5.22 -5.96 0.68
C LYS A 42 6.12 -6.65 1.70
N GLY A 43 6.33 -6.03 2.85
CA GLY A 43 7.08 -6.64 3.93
C GLY A 43 6.40 -7.91 4.45
N SER A 44 5.09 -7.85 4.64
CA SER A 44 4.32 -9.01 5.10
C SER A 44 4.36 -10.17 4.12
N GLU A 45 4.35 -9.85 2.82
CA GLU A 45 4.49 -10.86 1.76
C GLU A 45 5.83 -11.58 1.86
N VAL A 46 6.91 -10.83 2.06
CA VAL A 46 8.25 -11.38 2.15
C VAL A 46 8.41 -12.32 3.35
N ILE A 47 7.87 -11.94 4.51
CA ILE A 47 8.01 -12.75 5.73
C ILE A 47 6.87 -13.74 5.94
N GLY A 48 5.89 -13.75 5.04
CA GLY A 48 4.80 -14.73 5.11
C GLY A 48 3.70 -14.42 6.10
N HIS A 49 3.53 -13.16 6.51
CA HIS A 49 2.44 -12.75 7.42
C HIS A 49 1.15 -12.51 6.64
N SER A 50 0.47 -13.60 6.30
CA SER A 50 -0.70 -13.52 5.43
C SER A 50 -1.85 -12.70 6.02
N LYS A 51 -2.04 -12.69 7.32
CA LYS A 51 -3.09 -11.92 7.96
C LYS A 51 -2.85 -10.40 7.82
N ASP A 52 -1.62 -9.97 8.04
CA ASP A 52 -1.26 -8.57 7.88
C ASP A 52 -1.37 -8.14 6.43
N MET A 53 -0.92 -8.99 5.51
CA MET A 53 -1.04 -8.74 4.09
C MET A 53 -2.49 -8.58 3.69
N GLU A 54 -3.36 -9.46 4.17
CA GLU A 54 -4.79 -9.39 3.87
C GLU A 54 -5.42 -8.09 4.39
N THR A 55 -5.07 -7.69 5.60
CA THR A 55 -5.55 -6.44 6.19
C THR A 55 -5.13 -5.23 5.36
N GLY A 56 -3.88 -5.22 4.92
CA GLY A 56 -3.37 -4.14 4.07
C GLY A 56 -4.05 -4.11 2.71
N LEU A 57 -4.25 -5.28 2.10
CA LEU A 57 -4.93 -5.38 0.80
C LEU A 57 -6.38 -4.89 0.89
N GLU A 58 -7.09 -5.20 1.97
CA GLU A 58 -8.43 -4.71 2.19
C GLU A 58 -8.47 -3.19 2.28
N TRP A 59 -7.51 -2.61 3.01
CA TRP A 59 -7.41 -1.17 3.13
C TRP A 59 -7.21 -0.53 1.76
N PHE A 60 -6.31 -1.09 0.94
CA PHE A 60 -6.04 -0.59 -0.40
C PHE A 60 -7.25 -0.68 -1.32
N ARG A 61 -7.94 -1.80 -1.30
CA ARG A 61 -9.15 -1.95 -2.12
C ARG A 61 -10.22 -0.92 -1.77
N LYS A 62 -10.30 -0.58 -0.50
CA LYS A 62 -11.30 0.37 -0.01
C LYS A 62 -10.91 1.82 -0.30
N HIS A 63 -9.66 2.18 -0.05
CA HIS A 63 -9.22 3.57 -0.10
C HIS A 63 -8.48 3.95 -1.37
N GLU A 64 -7.85 3.00 -2.04
CA GLU A 64 -7.08 3.24 -3.26
C GLU A 64 -7.36 2.17 -4.30
N PRO A 65 -8.61 2.05 -4.75
CA PRO A 65 -8.97 0.95 -5.66
C PRO A 65 -8.22 0.98 -7.00
N ALA A 66 -7.96 2.17 -7.56
CA ALA A 66 -7.22 2.28 -8.82
C ALA A 66 -5.77 1.85 -8.64
N ALA A 67 -5.12 2.31 -7.57
CA ALA A 67 -3.74 1.92 -7.27
C ALA A 67 -3.66 0.43 -6.96
N TYR A 68 -4.66 -0.11 -6.27
CA TYR A 68 -4.71 -1.53 -5.98
C TYR A 68 -4.65 -2.36 -7.27
N ARG A 69 -5.42 -1.98 -8.27
CA ARG A 69 -5.43 -2.68 -9.55
C ARG A 69 -4.09 -2.60 -10.27
N LEU A 70 -3.43 -1.46 -10.21
CA LEU A 70 -2.15 -1.26 -10.89
C LEU A 70 -0.98 -1.92 -10.18
N LEU A 71 -0.99 -1.94 -8.85
CA LEU A 71 0.16 -2.33 -8.07
C LEU A 71 0.04 -3.68 -7.37
N LEU A 72 -1.16 -4.08 -7.00
CA LEU A 72 -1.35 -5.23 -6.10
C LEU A 72 -2.29 -6.31 -6.62
N ASP A 73 -3.03 -6.02 -7.66
CA ASP A 73 -3.98 -6.99 -8.23
C ASP A 73 -3.31 -8.01 -9.16
#